data_03ffc94e1bdf970095b528848c470a0d
#
_entry.id   03ffc94e1bdf970095b528848c470a0d
#
_cell.length_a   1.000
_cell.length_b   1.000
_cell.length_c   1.000
_cell.angle_alpha   90.00
_cell.angle_beta   90.00
_cell.angle_gamma   90.00
#
_symmetry.space_group_name_H-M   'P 1'
#
loop_
_entity.id
_entity.type
_entity.pdbx_description
1 polymer ?
#
loop_
_entity_poly.entity_id
_entity_poly.type
_entity_poly.pdbx_seq_one_letter_code
_entity_poly.pdbx_strand_id
1 'polypeptide(L)'
;MKEDTLSYIRNNKEITFEQKIRLVIMLSLPTILAQVSSIIMQYIDASMAGRLGAGCSASIGLVSTTTWLLGSLASAPSLGFSIQVAQLVGAKKFNRARRVFLQSFGIVLLISIIIGAAGATISWGLPAWLGGEESLHKDAAMYFLITSLSMPALGFNRLGTRMLQSCGNTKTPGILNSMNCLLDIIFNFIFIFSWHGFGFGLGVMGAALGTTAAEIVTTIIMFYVLMFRTPMLSKGYGTDSDEKAGFATIKKSFVLSLPVTFENVVMFGAMITITRIVAPLGVVAVAANAFAITAESLCYMPAYGIEEAATALVGQSIGAGRGKLALSFGRISVAFGMGIMAFTGLLMFIFAPFMIGILTPDPAVRELGVTILRIEAFAEPLYGASIVVTGVLRGAGDTLVSSLMNFFSLWAVRVVLSFLLVGSYGLVGVWIAMAAELCFRGAIFLVRMERKKWLKKL
;
A
#
# COMPACT_ATOMS: atom_id res chain seq x y z
N MET A 1 21.89 -1.47 25.82
CA MET A 1 21.21 -2.31 24.80
C MET A 1 19.76 -2.46 25.24
N LYS A 2 18.81 -1.75 24.59
CA LYS A 2 17.38 -2.01 24.83
C LYS A 2 17.14 -3.44 24.37
N GLU A 3 16.69 -4.33 25.27
CA GLU A 3 16.25 -5.68 24.90
C GLU A 3 15.28 -5.57 23.72
N ASP A 4 15.60 -6.27 22.64
CA ASP A 4 14.75 -6.33 21.46
C ASP A 4 13.45 -7.00 21.90
N THR A 5 12.39 -6.22 22.10
CA THR A 5 11.11 -6.69 22.66
C THR A 5 10.49 -7.80 21.81
N LEU A 6 10.88 -7.90 20.54
CA LEU A 6 10.53 -9.01 19.65
C LEU A 6 11.30 -10.30 19.98
N SER A 7 12.41 -10.20 20.74
CA SER A 7 13.12 -11.40 21.22
C SER A 7 12.25 -12.29 22.11
N TYR A 8 11.26 -11.70 22.80
CA TYR A 8 10.29 -12.46 23.62
C TYR A 8 9.43 -13.41 22.78
N ILE A 9 9.06 -13.02 21.54
CA ILE A 9 8.34 -13.91 20.61
C ILE A 9 9.20 -15.12 20.29
N ARG A 10 10.47 -14.90 19.95
CA ARG A 10 11.44 -15.92 19.51
C ARG A 10 11.98 -16.79 20.63
N ASN A 11 12.06 -16.25 21.85
CA ASN A 11 12.64 -16.94 23.00
C ASN A 11 11.62 -17.68 23.87
N ASN A 12 10.39 -17.85 23.38
CA ASN A 12 9.28 -18.50 24.10
C ASN A 12 8.99 -17.91 25.50
N LYS A 13 9.41 -16.67 25.76
CA LYS A 13 9.06 -15.98 27.00
C LYS A 13 7.56 -15.64 26.99
N GLU A 14 6.94 -15.68 28.16
CA GLU A 14 5.58 -15.19 28.31
C GLU A 14 5.51 -13.69 28.06
N ILE A 15 4.49 -13.25 27.34
CA ILE A 15 4.26 -11.85 26.99
C ILE A 15 2.93 -11.45 27.62
N THR A 16 2.99 -10.47 28.54
CA THR A 16 1.77 -9.94 29.17
C THR A 16 0.88 -9.23 28.17
N PHE A 17 -0.38 -9.03 28.50
CA PHE A 17 -1.32 -8.33 27.60
C PHE A 17 -0.88 -6.90 27.29
N GLU A 18 -0.39 -6.17 28.29
CA GLU A 18 0.15 -4.82 28.14
C GLU A 18 1.36 -4.79 27.19
N GLN A 19 2.28 -5.73 27.32
CA GLN A 19 3.44 -5.85 26.42
C GLN A 19 3.02 -6.13 24.97
N LYS A 20 1.93 -6.91 24.76
CA LYS A 20 1.39 -7.15 23.40
C LYS A 20 0.85 -5.87 22.78
N ILE A 21 0.04 -5.11 23.54
CA ILE A 21 -0.48 -3.82 23.09
C ILE A 21 0.67 -2.88 22.75
N ARG A 22 1.66 -2.75 23.65
CA ARG A 22 2.83 -1.91 23.45
C ARG A 22 3.60 -2.29 22.19
N LEU A 23 3.76 -3.59 21.89
CA LEU A 23 4.41 -4.07 20.67
C LEU A 23 3.62 -3.70 19.41
N VAL A 24 2.30 -3.89 19.43
CA VAL A 24 1.44 -3.50 18.29
C VAL A 24 1.56 -2.00 18.02
N ILE A 25 1.41 -1.16 19.04
CA ILE A 25 1.51 0.30 18.88
C ILE A 25 2.90 0.71 18.41
N MET A 26 3.95 0.17 19.02
CA MET A 26 5.34 0.52 18.70
C MET A 26 5.71 0.17 17.25
N LEU A 27 5.17 -0.91 16.70
CA LEU A 27 5.42 -1.30 15.30
C LEU A 27 4.49 -0.60 14.32
N SER A 28 3.25 -0.30 14.74
CA SER A 28 2.26 0.36 13.87
C SER A 28 2.50 1.85 13.72
N LEU A 29 2.95 2.55 14.77
CA LEU A 29 3.07 4.01 14.72
C LEU A 29 4.03 4.52 13.62
N PRO A 30 5.24 3.95 13.43
CA PRO A 30 6.13 4.38 12.35
C PRO A 30 5.56 4.07 10.96
N THR A 31 4.84 2.94 10.81
CA THR A 31 4.23 2.57 9.53
C THR A 31 3.01 3.44 9.21
N ILE A 32 2.20 3.80 10.22
CA ILE A 32 1.11 4.78 10.08
C ILE A 32 1.68 6.12 9.60
N LEU A 33 2.72 6.63 10.25
CA LEU A 33 3.36 7.89 9.87
C LEU A 33 3.88 7.84 8.43
N ALA A 34 4.48 6.71 8.02
CA ALA A 34 4.94 6.53 6.64
C ALA A 34 3.78 6.57 5.63
N GLN A 35 2.65 5.93 5.92
CA GLN A 35 1.48 5.93 5.04
C GLN A 35 0.85 7.34 4.95
N VAL A 36 0.71 8.03 6.07
CA VAL A 36 0.20 9.42 6.09
C VAL A 36 1.15 10.34 5.32
N SER A 37 2.46 10.22 5.51
CA SER A 37 3.46 10.99 4.75
C SER A 37 3.34 10.77 3.24
N SER A 38 3.09 9.52 2.81
CA SER A 38 2.92 9.19 1.38
C SER A 38 1.68 9.86 0.77
N ILE A 39 0.58 9.99 1.53
CA ILE A 39 -0.60 10.71 1.06
C ILE A 39 -0.31 12.22 0.96
N ILE A 40 0.34 12.80 1.97
CA ILE A 40 0.71 14.22 1.94
C ILE A 40 1.61 14.50 0.73
N MET A 41 2.57 13.62 0.43
CA MET A 41 3.43 13.71 -0.75
C MET A 41 2.60 13.75 -2.05
N GLN A 42 1.65 12.81 -2.22
CA GLN A 42 0.78 12.77 -3.41
C GLN A 42 -0.03 14.07 -3.60
N TYR A 43 -0.52 14.67 -2.51
CA TYR A 43 -1.21 15.97 -2.56
C TYR A 43 -0.28 17.12 -2.99
N ILE A 44 0.95 17.13 -2.49
CA ILE A 44 1.95 18.15 -2.83
C ILE A 44 2.35 18.00 -4.30
N ASP A 45 2.59 16.77 -4.78
CA ASP A 45 2.92 16.48 -6.17
C ASP A 45 1.81 16.92 -7.12
N ALA A 46 0.56 16.60 -6.78
CA ALA A 46 -0.60 17.04 -7.54
C ALA A 46 -0.71 18.58 -7.57
N SER A 47 -0.40 19.25 -6.45
CA SER A 47 -0.38 20.71 -6.37
C SER A 47 0.75 21.32 -7.21
N MET A 48 1.95 20.72 -7.20
CA MET A 48 3.07 21.16 -8.00
C MET A 48 2.79 20.99 -9.51
N ALA A 49 2.23 19.84 -9.90
CA ALA A 49 1.78 19.59 -11.28
C ALA A 49 0.69 20.60 -11.72
N GLY A 50 -0.24 20.92 -10.81
CA GLY A 50 -1.30 21.88 -11.04
C GLY A 50 -0.78 23.29 -11.34
N ARG A 51 0.34 23.69 -10.73
CA ARG A 51 0.99 24.99 -11.00
C ARG A 51 1.64 25.09 -12.37
N LEU A 52 1.94 23.96 -13.01
CA LEU A 52 2.44 23.92 -14.38
C LEU A 52 1.33 24.14 -15.43
N GLY A 53 0.09 24.07 -15.02
CA GLY A 53 -1.10 24.23 -15.86
C GLY A 53 -1.94 22.96 -16.00
N ALA A 54 -3.16 23.14 -16.49
CA ALA A 54 -4.15 22.06 -16.61
C ALA A 54 -3.67 20.91 -17.53
N GLY A 55 -2.97 21.22 -18.62
CA GLY A 55 -2.42 20.21 -19.54
C GLY A 55 -1.40 19.29 -18.88
N CYS A 56 -0.50 19.84 -18.06
CA CYS A 56 0.51 19.05 -17.34
C CYS A 56 -0.14 18.10 -16.32
N SER A 57 -1.11 18.59 -15.55
CA SER A 57 -1.88 17.75 -14.63
C SER A 57 -2.66 16.66 -15.35
N ALA A 58 -3.28 17.00 -16.49
CA ALA A 58 -4.01 16.05 -17.31
C ALA A 58 -3.10 14.97 -17.90
N SER A 59 -1.88 15.33 -18.33
CA SER A 59 -0.88 14.38 -18.86
C SER A 59 -0.46 13.35 -17.79
N ILE A 60 -0.18 13.79 -16.55
CA ILE A 60 0.15 12.90 -15.43
C ILE A 60 -1.05 12.04 -15.07
N GLY A 61 -2.23 12.65 -14.93
CA GLY A 61 -3.47 11.95 -14.59
C GLY A 61 -3.84 10.85 -15.57
N LEU A 62 -3.64 11.09 -16.86
CA LEU A 62 -3.94 10.15 -17.94
C LEU A 62 -3.23 8.80 -17.74
N VAL A 63 -1.95 8.81 -17.37
CA VAL A 63 -1.12 7.60 -17.25
C VAL A 63 -0.99 7.09 -15.81
N SER A 64 -1.51 7.82 -14.82
CA SER A 64 -1.32 7.52 -13.39
C SER A 64 -1.80 6.12 -13.01
N THR A 65 -2.99 5.71 -13.42
CA THR A 65 -3.54 4.38 -13.11
C THR A 65 -2.67 3.26 -13.65
N THR A 66 -2.12 3.41 -14.87
CA THR A 66 -1.22 2.43 -15.47
C THR A 66 0.12 2.40 -14.75
N THR A 67 0.64 3.56 -14.35
CA THR A 67 1.86 3.67 -13.53
C THR A 67 1.70 2.95 -12.19
N TRP A 68 0.58 3.13 -11.52
CA TRP A 68 0.28 2.45 -10.25
C TRP A 68 0.15 0.94 -10.43
N LEU A 69 -0.46 0.48 -11.51
CA LEU A 69 -0.54 -0.93 -11.84
C LEU A 69 0.85 -1.53 -12.02
N LEU A 70 1.72 -0.90 -12.83
CA LEU A 70 3.11 -1.36 -13.03
C LEU A 70 3.88 -1.38 -11.72
N GLY A 71 3.78 -0.34 -10.89
CA GLY A 71 4.41 -0.28 -9.57
C GLY A 71 3.96 -1.40 -8.63
N SER A 72 2.66 -1.73 -8.64
CA SER A 72 2.12 -2.85 -7.86
C SER A 72 2.67 -4.20 -8.32
N LEU A 73 2.76 -4.41 -9.64
CA LEU A 73 3.34 -5.63 -10.23
C LEU A 73 4.84 -5.75 -9.92
N ALA A 74 5.61 -4.68 -10.04
CA ALA A 74 7.04 -4.66 -9.75
C ALA A 74 7.35 -4.96 -8.27
N SER A 75 6.49 -4.51 -7.35
CA SER A 75 6.64 -4.72 -5.91
C SER A 75 6.05 -6.02 -5.39
N ALA A 76 5.21 -6.71 -6.17
CA ALA A 76 4.48 -7.90 -5.75
C ALA A 76 5.36 -9.05 -5.21
N PRO A 77 6.49 -9.41 -5.84
CA PRO A 77 7.33 -10.51 -5.35
C PRO A 77 7.88 -10.26 -3.95
N SER A 78 8.12 -9.00 -3.59
CA SER A 78 8.67 -8.62 -2.29
C SER A 78 7.79 -9.08 -1.12
N LEU A 79 6.47 -9.21 -1.32
CA LEU A 79 5.55 -9.68 -0.30
C LEU A 79 5.79 -11.16 0.06
N GLY A 80 5.87 -12.03 -0.92
CA GLY A 80 6.06 -13.47 -0.69
C GLY A 80 7.39 -13.79 -0.02
N PHE A 81 8.45 -13.06 -0.37
CA PHE A 81 9.74 -13.18 0.28
C PHE A 81 9.71 -12.64 1.71
N SER A 82 9.06 -11.50 1.95
CA SER A 82 8.99 -10.90 3.28
C SER A 82 8.22 -11.77 4.28
N ILE A 83 7.14 -12.40 3.86
CA ILE A 83 6.39 -13.36 4.69
C ILE A 83 7.30 -14.53 5.10
N GLN A 84 8.06 -15.10 4.16
CA GLN A 84 9.00 -16.19 4.46
C GLN A 84 10.10 -15.74 5.41
N VAL A 85 10.68 -14.54 5.21
CA VAL A 85 11.70 -13.98 6.11
C VAL A 85 11.12 -13.76 7.51
N ALA A 86 9.92 -13.21 7.65
CA ALA A 86 9.27 -13.02 8.96
C ALA A 86 9.11 -14.36 9.70
N GLN A 87 8.64 -15.41 9.00
CA GLN A 87 8.48 -16.74 9.58
C GLN A 87 9.83 -17.38 9.96
N LEU A 88 10.86 -17.24 9.11
CA LEU A 88 12.22 -17.78 9.39
C LEU A 88 12.89 -17.04 10.55
N VAL A 89 12.74 -15.73 10.64
CA VAL A 89 13.22 -14.93 11.78
C VAL A 89 12.51 -15.35 13.06
N GLY A 90 11.21 -15.57 13.03
CA GLY A 90 10.44 -16.11 14.15
C GLY A 90 10.93 -17.49 14.59
N ALA A 91 11.26 -18.36 13.65
CA ALA A 91 11.81 -19.71 13.87
C ALA A 91 13.31 -19.72 14.26
N LYS A 92 13.96 -18.57 14.40
CA LYS A 92 15.41 -18.40 14.63
C LYS A 92 16.32 -18.98 13.55
N LYS A 93 15.81 -19.21 12.34
CA LYS A 93 16.55 -19.72 11.18
C LYS A 93 17.16 -18.55 10.39
N PHE A 94 18.11 -17.84 11.01
CA PHE A 94 18.64 -16.58 10.49
C PHE A 94 19.50 -16.74 9.23
N ASN A 95 20.30 -17.81 9.12
CA ASN A 95 21.10 -18.09 7.93
C ASN A 95 20.19 -18.35 6.72
N ARG A 96 19.10 -19.10 6.93
CA ARG A 96 18.11 -19.35 5.89
C ARG A 96 17.33 -18.07 5.54
N ALA A 97 16.96 -17.24 6.53
CA ALA A 97 16.32 -15.94 6.30
C ALA A 97 17.19 -15.02 5.44
N ARG A 98 18.50 -14.95 5.74
CA ARG A 98 19.48 -14.20 4.95
C ARG A 98 19.57 -14.68 3.51
N ARG A 99 19.57 -15.99 3.27
CA ARG A 99 19.61 -16.53 1.89
C ARG A 99 18.34 -16.23 1.10
N VAL A 100 17.17 -16.33 1.75
CA VAL A 100 15.90 -15.91 1.16
C VAL A 100 15.94 -14.43 0.79
N PHE A 101 16.48 -13.59 1.66
CA PHE A 101 16.69 -12.17 1.37
C PHE A 101 17.60 -11.95 0.16
N LEU A 102 18.75 -12.62 0.08
CA LEU A 102 19.68 -12.47 -1.05
C LEU A 102 19.06 -12.97 -2.37
N GLN A 103 18.29 -14.06 -2.33
CA GLN A 103 17.53 -14.53 -3.52
C GLN A 103 16.45 -13.52 -3.95
N SER A 104 15.78 -12.89 -2.99
CA SER A 104 14.73 -11.91 -3.29
C SER A 104 15.28 -10.72 -4.06
N PHE A 105 16.53 -10.34 -3.80
CA PHE A 105 17.22 -9.24 -4.50
C PHE A 105 17.29 -9.48 -6.01
N GLY A 106 17.79 -10.65 -6.43
CA GLY A 106 17.89 -11.01 -7.86
C GLY A 106 16.52 -11.13 -8.54
N ILE A 107 15.55 -11.74 -7.86
CA ILE A 107 14.20 -11.95 -8.42
C ILE A 107 13.44 -10.63 -8.56
N VAL A 108 13.47 -9.76 -7.53
CA VAL A 108 12.79 -8.46 -7.59
C VAL A 108 13.45 -7.57 -8.64
N LEU A 109 14.79 -7.58 -8.76
CA LEU A 109 15.49 -6.85 -9.82
C LEU A 109 15.04 -7.32 -11.20
N LEU A 110 15.08 -8.64 -11.45
CA LEU A 110 14.70 -9.21 -12.74
C LEU A 110 13.26 -8.82 -13.12
N ILE A 111 12.31 -9.01 -12.21
CA ILE A 111 10.90 -8.71 -12.46
C ILE A 111 10.67 -7.21 -12.65
N SER A 112 11.31 -6.37 -11.84
CA SER A 112 11.18 -4.92 -11.97
C SER A 112 11.78 -4.41 -13.29
N ILE A 113 12.88 -4.99 -13.77
CA ILE A 113 13.46 -4.68 -15.08
C ILE A 113 12.51 -5.12 -16.20
N ILE A 114 11.95 -6.33 -16.14
CA ILE A 114 11.00 -6.83 -17.15
C ILE A 114 9.78 -5.91 -17.23
N ILE A 115 9.20 -5.55 -16.08
CA ILE A 115 8.03 -4.69 -16.01
C ILE A 115 8.37 -3.27 -16.47
N GLY A 116 9.52 -2.73 -16.05
CA GLY A 116 10.01 -1.43 -16.50
C GLY A 116 10.26 -1.37 -18.00
N ALA A 117 10.88 -2.41 -18.57
CA ALA A 117 11.09 -2.53 -20.01
C ALA A 117 9.75 -2.63 -20.77
N ALA A 118 8.82 -3.45 -20.29
CA ALA A 118 7.48 -3.54 -20.87
C ALA A 118 6.76 -2.18 -20.83
N GLY A 119 6.81 -1.46 -19.70
CA GLY A 119 6.27 -0.10 -19.60
C GLY A 119 6.94 0.87 -20.57
N ALA A 120 8.27 0.83 -20.66
CA ALA A 120 9.04 1.69 -21.56
C ALA A 120 8.68 1.46 -23.04
N THR A 121 8.46 0.21 -23.46
CA THR A 121 8.08 -0.12 -24.85
C THR A 121 6.72 0.41 -25.24
N ILE A 122 5.77 0.44 -24.31
CA ILE A 122 4.40 0.93 -24.59
C ILE A 122 4.25 2.44 -24.34
N SER A 123 5.25 3.12 -23.79
CA SER A 123 5.15 4.50 -23.29
C SER A 123 4.64 5.49 -24.35
N TRP A 124 5.12 5.39 -25.61
CA TRP A 124 4.73 6.29 -26.67
C TRP A 124 3.33 6.02 -27.25
N GLY A 125 2.86 4.77 -27.19
CA GLY A 125 1.52 4.41 -27.66
C GLY A 125 0.45 4.55 -26.58
N LEU A 126 0.81 4.49 -25.31
CA LEU A 126 -0.11 4.44 -24.18
C LEU A 126 -1.06 5.65 -24.10
N PRO A 127 -0.62 6.91 -24.25
CA PRO A 127 -1.53 8.06 -24.17
C PRO A 127 -2.62 8.02 -25.26
N ALA A 128 -2.28 7.59 -26.49
CA ALA A 128 -3.24 7.42 -27.56
C ALA A 128 -4.22 6.28 -27.27
N TRP A 129 -3.77 5.15 -26.75
CA TRP A 129 -4.64 4.01 -26.37
C TRP A 129 -5.60 4.36 -25.23
N LEU A 130 -5.21 5.30 -24.37
CA LEU A 130 -6.08 5.79 -23.29
C LEU A 130 -7.04 6.90 -23.73
N GLY A 131 -6.99 7.32 -25.00
CA GLY A 131 -7.88 8.34 -25.56
C GLY A 131 -7.52 9.77 -25.15
N GLY A 132 -6.24 10.02 -24.79
CA GLY A 132 -5.74 11.37 -24.50
C GLY A 132 -5.73 12.27 -25.76
N GLU A 133 -5.88 13.57 -25.56
CA GLU A 133 -5.68 14.55 -26.63
C GLU A 133 -4.24 14.55 -27.12
N GLU A 134 -4.00 14.80 -28.40
CA GLU A 134 -2.68 14.77 -29.02
C GLU A 134 -1.68 15.71 -28.33
N SER A 135 -2.18 16.86 -27.86
CA SER A 135 -1.41 17.85 -27.10
C SER A 135 -0.75 17.30 -25.80
N LEU A 136 -1.36 16.26 -25.19
CA LEU A 136 -0.91 15.64 -23.95
C LEU A 136 0.06 14.48 -24.17
N HIS A 137 0.13 13.92 -25.39
CA HIS A 137 0.81 12.65 -25.68
C HIS A 137 2.29 12.70 -25.30
N LYS A 138 2.99 13.75 -25.66
CA LYS A 138 4.45 13.88 -25.42
C LYS A 138 4.77 13.88 -23.93
N ASP A 139 4.09 14.72 -23.15
CA ASP A 139 4.36 14.87 -21.73
C ASP A 139 3.94 13.60 -20.95
N ALA A 140 2.78 13.02 -21.28
CA ALA A 140 2.31 11.79 -20.70
C ALA A 140 3.24 10.59 -21.02
N ALA A 141 3.71 10.48 -22.28
CA ALA A 141 4.64 9.43 -22.69
C ALA A 141 5.99 9.55 -21.98
N MET A 142 6.55 10.77 -21.88
CA MET A 142 7.83 11.02 -21.19
C MET A 142 7.71 10.73 -19.68
N TYR A 143 6.64 11.19 -19.03
CA TYR A 143 6.39 10.89 -17.63
C TYR A 143 6.33 9.38 -17.38
N PHE A 144 5.54 8.69 -18.20
CA PHE A 144 5.37 7.23 -18.09
C PHE A 144 6.65 6.46 -18.41
N LEU A 145 7.44 6.91 -19.37
CA LEU A 145 8.75 6.32 -19.71
C LEU A 145 9.70 6.39 -18.52
N ILE A 146 9.87 7.58 -17.91
CA ILE A 146 10.79 7.79 -16.79
C ILE A 146 10.33 6.96 -15.58
N THR A 147 9.03 6.99 -15.25
CA THR A 147 8.48 6.20 -14.15
C THR A 147 8.57 4.70 -14.42
N SER A 148 8.45 4.24 -15.68
CA SER A 148 8.67 2.84 -16.03
C SER A 148 10.14 2.43 -15.83
N LEU A 149 11.09 3.27 -16.24
CA LEU A 149 12.52 3.01 -16.01
C LEU A 149 12.91 3.04 -14.52
N SER A 150 12.16 3.73 -13.68
CA SER A 150 12.36 3.75 -12.22
C SER A 150 11.83 2.53 -11.49
N MET A 151 11.10 1.61 -12.14
CA MET A 151 10.50 0.43 -11.50
C MET A 151 11.50 -0.42 -10.69
N PRO A 152 12.78 -0.61 -11.09
CA PRO A 152 13.76 -1.28 -10.23
C PRO A 152 14.00 -0.57 -8.91
N ALA A 153 14.08 0.75 -8.88
CA ALA A 153 14.25 1.53 -7.65
C ALA A 153 13.02 1.36 -6.73
N LEU A 154 11.82 1.49 -7.28
CA LEU A 154 10.56 1.26 -6.57
C LEU A 154 10.48 -0.17 -6.01
N GLY A 155 10.77 -1.18 -6.82
CA GLY A 155 10.75 -2.58 -6.40
C GLY A 155 11.72 -2.84 -5.25
N PHE A 156 12.92 -2.27 -5.30
CA PHE A 156 13.91 -2.38 -4.23
C PHE A 156 13.53 -1.60 -2.97
N ASN A 157 12.98 -0.41 -3.09
CA ASN A 157 12.49 0.36 -1.95
C ASN A 157 11.41 -0.44 -1.20
N ARG A 158 10.45 -1.02 -1.91
CA ARG A 158 9.41 -1.88 -1.34
C ARG A 158 9.98 -3.16 -0.72
N LEU A 159 10.95 -3.79 -1.38
CA LEU A 159 11.64 -4.96 -0.83
C LEU A 159 12.35 -4.61 0.47
N GLY A 160 13.13 -3.54 0.48
CA GLY A 160 13.88 -3.07 1.65
C GLY A 160 12.98 -2.76 2.84
N THR A 161 11.90 -2.01 2.61
CA THR A 161 10.88 -1.70 3.61
C THR A 161 10.33 -2.99 4.24
N ARG A 162 9.84 -3.92 3.42
CA ARG A 162 9.24 -5.18 3.88
C ARG A 162 10.24 -6.10 4.60
N MET A 163 11.50 -6.13 4.17
CA MET A 163 12.54 -6.93 4.82
C MET A 163 12.87 -6.40 6.21
N LEU A 164 13.01 -5.08 6.39
CA LEU A 164 13.20 -4.47 7.70
C LEU A 164 12.01 -4.72 8.63
N GLN A 165 10.79 -4.57 8.13
CA GLN A 165 9.56 -4.86 8.87
C GLN A 165 9.49 -6.33 9.30
N SER A 166 9.85 -7.26 8.41
CA SER A 166 9.89 -8.70 8.71
C SER A 166 10.89 -9.05 9.82
N CYS A 167 11.98 -8.29 9.93
CA CYS A 167 12.92 -8.38 11.05
C CYS A 167 12.43 -7.65 12.31
N GLY A 168 11.27 -6.97 12.25
CA GLY A 168 10.69 -6.23 13.36
C GLY A 168 11.18 -4.79 13.48
N ASN A 169 11.95 -4.31 12.52
CA ASN A 169 12.37 -2.91 12.46
C ASN A 169 11.42 -2.12 11.56
N THR A 170 10.35 -1.57 12.12
CA THR A 170 9.41 -0.70 11.41
C THR A 170 9.84 0.78 11.49
N LYS A 171 10.66 1.13 12.49
CA LYS A 171 11.10 2.51 12.72
C LYS A 171 11.98 3.02 11.59
N THR A 172 12.96 2.24 11.14
CA THR A 172 13.86 2.67 10.06
C THR A 172 13.15 2.89 8.74
N PRO A 173 12.34 1.94 8.21
CA PRO A 173 11.60 2.19 6.98
C PRO A 173 10.55 3.31 7.15
N GLY A 174 9.94 3.46 8.32
CA GLY A 174 9.05 4.59 8.60
C GLY A 174 9.73 5.95 8.45
N ILE A 175 10.92 6.12 9.05
CA ILE A 175 11.72 7.34 8.92
C ILE A 175 12.18 7.55 7.47
N LEU A 176 12.65 6.51 6.80
CA LEU A 176 13.15 6.60 5.42
C LEU A 176 12.04 6.93 4.43
N ASN A 177 10.82 6.39 4.62
CA ASN A 177 9.67 6.74 3.78
C ASN A 177 9.22 8.20 4.02
N SER A 178 9.24 8.68 5.26
CA SER A 178 8.97 10.11 5.54
C SER A 178 10.08 11.01 4.97
N MET A 179 11.34 10.57 5.02
CA MET A 179 12.46 11.29 4.38
C MET A 179 12.32 11.28 2.85
N ASN A 180 11.85 10.17 2.26
CA ASN A 180 11.55 10.10 0.83
C ASN A 180 10.55 11.19 0.42
N CYS A 181 9.50 11.38 1.22
CA CYS A 181 8.53 12.45 0.99
C CYS A 181 9.19 13.84 0.98
N LEU A 182 10.07 14.13 1.94
CA LEU A 182 10.78 15.41 1.98
C LEU A 182 11.75 15.59 0.80
N LEU A 183 12.51 14.55 0.45
CA LEU A 183 13.42 14.56 -0.68
C LEU A 183 12.67 14.72 -2.01
N ASP A 184 11.53 14.09 -2.16
CA ASP A 184 10.67 14.19 -3.32
C ASP A 184 10.20 15.63 -3.54
N ILE A 185 9.72 16.30 -2.48
CA ILE A 185 9.33 17.71 -2.55
C ILE A 185 10.51 18.59 -2.99
N ILE A 186 11.71 18.36 -2.43
CA ILE A 186 12.90 19.14 -2.75
C ILE A 186 13.33 18.90 -4.21
N PHE A 187 13.42 17.63 -4.62
CA PHE A 187 13.83 17.31 -5.99
C PHE A 187 12.77 17.72 -7.02
N ASN A 188 11.48 17.54 -6.73
CA ASN A 188 10.42 18.03 -7.58
C ASN A 188 10.49 19.55 -7.75
N PHE A 189 10.72 20.31 -6.67
CA PHE A 189 10.91 21.74 -6.77
C PHE A 189 12.10 22.11 -7.68
N ILE A 190 13.24 21.43 -7.57
CA ILE A 190 14.44 21.68 -8.36
C ILE A 190 14.25 21.28 -9.83
N PHE A 191 13.62 20.13 -10.10
CA PHE A 191 13.51 19.63 -11.48
C PHE A 191 12.32 20.21 -12.23
N ILE A 192 11.18 20.47 -11.54
CA ILE A 192 9.97 20.99 -12.17
C ILE A 192 10.12 22.46 -12.55
N PHE A 193 10.62 23.28 -11.62
CA PHE A 193 10.62 24.74 -11.77
C PHE A 193 12.01 25.28 -12.13
N SER A 194 12.03 26.38 -12.88
CA SER A 194 13.22 27.22 -13.02
C SER A 194 12.95 28.57 -12.35
N TRP A 195 13.51 28.77 -11.17
CA TRP A 195 13.31 30.02 -10.43
C TRP A 195 14.60 30.82 -10.37
N HIS A 196 14.61 32.00 -10.99
CA HIS A 196 15.78 32.92 -11.06
C HIS A 196 17.10 32.26 -11.50
N GLY A 197 17.04 31.28 -12.42
CA GLY A 197 18.19 30.51 -12.86
C GLY A 197 18.60 29.36 -11.95
N PHE A 198 17.83 29.08 -10.89
CA PHE A 198 17.95 27.91 -10.02
C PHE A 198 16.89 26.91 -10.41
N GLY A 199 17.30 25.67 -10.72
CA GLY A 199 16.39 24.61 -11.17
C GLY A 199 16.42 24.38 -12.67
N PHE A 200 15.92 23.22 -13.07
CA PHE A 200 16.05 22.73 -14.45
C PHE A 200 14.85 23.10 -15.34
N GLY A 201 13.70 23.44 -14.77
CA GLY A 201 12.50 23.83 -15.54
C GLY A 201 11.94 22.73 -16.47
N LEU A 202 12.07 21.46 -16.09
CA LEU A 202 11.70 20.33 -16.95
C LEU A 202 10.18 19.99 -16.91
N GLY A 203 9.38 20.73 -16.14
CA GLY A 203 7.94 20.55 -16.10
C GLY A 203 7.53 19.13 -15.69
N VAL A 204 6.67 18.49 -16.49
CA VAL A 204 6.15 17.12 -16.24
C VAL A 204 7.26 16.07 -16.14
N MET A 205 8.29 16.19 -16.99
CA MET A 205 9.45 15.32 -16.95
C MET A 205 10.24 15.50 -15.63
N GLY A 206 10.31 16.74 -15.13
CA GLY A 206 10.93 17.07 -13.85
C GLY A 206 10.25 16.39 -12.66
N ALA A 207 8.92 16.29 -12.67
CA ALA A 207 8.17 15.57 -11.63
C ALA A 207 8.54 14.07 -11.59
N ALA A 208 8.61 13.41 -12.73
CA ALA A 208 9.02 12.01 -12.80
C ALA A 208 10.47 11.79 -12.33
N LEU A 209 11.39 12.67 -12.73
CA LEU A 209 12.81 12.61 -12.34
C LEU A 209 13.00 12.90 -10.85
N GLY A 210 12.27 13.86 -10.27
CA GLY A 210 12.35 14.22 -8.86
C GLY A 210 11.94 13.06 -7.96
N THR A 211 10.78 12.48 -8.22
CA THR A 211 10.29 11.29 -7.50
C THR A 211 11.25 10.11 -7.66
N THR A 212 11.76 9.87 -8.87
CA THR A 212 12.75 8.80 -9.12
C THR A 212 14.05 9.03 -8.33
N ALA A 213 14.56 10.25 -8.29
CA ALA A 213 15.79 10.59 -7.57
C ALA A 213 15.61 10.39 -6.05
N ALA A 214 14.50 10.86 -5.49
CA ALA A 214 14.18 10.65 -4.07
C ALA A 214 14.12 9.15 -3.73
N GLU A 215 13.48 8.37 -4.58
CA GLU A 215 13.34 6.93 -4.39
C GLU A 215 14.68 6.19 -4.48
N ILE A 216 15.56 6.56 -5.39
CA ILE A 216 16.93 6.00 -5.51
C ILE A 216 17.74 6.31 -4.25
N VAL A 217 17.75 7.56 -3.79
CA VAL A 217 18.51 7.95 -2.58
C VAL A 217 18.04 7.16 -1.37
N THR A 218 16.73 7.10 -1.13
CA THR A 218 16.17 6.37 0.01
C THR A 218 16.38 4.87 -0.08
N THR A 219 16.33 4.30 -1.29
CA THR A 219 16.62 2.89 -1.55
C THR A 219 18.07 2.56 -1.21
N ILE A 220 19.03 3.36 -1.60
CA ILE A 220 20.44 3.16 -1.27
C ILE A 220 20.65 3.15 0.25
N ILE A 221 20.06 4.12 0.97
CA ILE A 221 20.14 4.17 2.44
C ILE A 221 19.46 2.95 3.06
N MET A 222 18.30 2.55 2.55
CA MET A 222 17.57 1.37 3.01
C MET A 222 18.41 0.10 2.92
N PHE A 223 19.08 -0.12 1.78
CA PHE A 223 19.96 -1.27 1.59
C PHE A 223 21.23 -1.20 2.43
N TYR A 224 21.80 -0.02 2.62
CA TYR A 224 22.91 0.16 3.58
C TYR A 224 22.49 -0.31 4.98
N VAL A 225 21.32 0.08 5.47
CA VAL A 225 20.82 -0.35 6.77
C VAL A 225 20.57 -1.87 6.81
N LEU A 226 19.98 -2.44 5.73
CA LEU A 226 19.73 -3.89 5.65
C LEU A 226 21.03 -4.70 5.71
N MET A 227 22.05 -4.30 4.96
CA MET A 227 23.29 -5.05 4.84
C MET A 227 24.20 -4.91 6.06
N PHE A 228 24.28 -3.69 6.65
CA PHE A 228 25.27 -3.38 7.68
C PHE A 228 24.70 -3.14 9.08
N ARG A 229 23.41 -2.80 9.19
CA ARG A 229 22.79 -2.45 10.47
C ARG A 229 21.69 -3.41 10.93
N THR A 230 21.41 -4.47 10.15
CA THR A 230 20.40 -5.48 10.50
C THR A 230 21.08 -6.82 10.86
N PRO A 231 21.37 -7.08 12.13
CA PRO A 231 22.15 -8.26 12.55
C PRO A 231 21.54 -9.58 12.09
N MET A 232 20.19 -9.69 12.10
CA MET A 232 19.47 -10.91 11.75
C MET A 232 19.66 -11.37 10.29
N LEU A 233 20.06 -10.46 9.40
CA LEU A 233 20.36 -10.73 7.99
C LEU A 233 21.85 -10.67 7.68
N SER A 234 22.70 -10.42 8.70
CA SER A 234 24.17 -10.40 8.55
C SER A 234 24.77 -11.81 8.50
N LYS A 235 25.96 -11.92 7.90
CA LYS A 235 26.69 -13.18 7.84
C LYS A 235 27.17 -13.59 9.24
N GLY A 236 26.94 -14.84 9.63
CA GLY A 236 27.41 -15.39 10.89
C GLY A 236 26.54 -15.11 12.11
N TYR A 237 25.38 -14.48 11.98
CA TYR A 237 24.46 -14.26 13.10
C TYR A 237 23.67 -15.53 13.49
N GLY A 238 23.32 -16.40 12.52
CA GLY A 238 22.58 -17.63 12.75
C GLY A 238 23.50 -18.80 13.07
N THR A 239 23.02 -19.73 13.89
CA THR A 239 23.66 -21.03 14.20
C THR A 239 23.00 -22.19 13.46
N ASP A 240 21.95 -21.91 12.68
CA ASP A 240 21.24 -22.89 11.87
C ASP A 240 22.09 -23.38 10.69
N SER A 241 21.78 -24.60 10.22
CA SER A 241 22.45 -25.21 9.07
C SER A 241 22.36 -24.30 7.84
N ASP A 242 23.46 -24.22 7.12
CA ASP A 242 23.61 -23.38 5.93
C ASP A 242 22.94 -24.04 4.69
N GLU A 243 21.67 -24.46 4.84
CA GLU A 243 20.88 -25.02 3.75
C GLU A 243 20.70 -24.03 2.60
N LYS A 244 21.04 -24.43 1.38
CA LYS A 244 20.85 -23.59 0.19
C LYS A 244 19.37 -23.24 0.03
N ALA A 245 19.05 -21.95 -0.04
CA ALA A 245 17.74 -21.50 -0.48
C ALA A 245 17.59 -21.88 -1.96
N GLY A 246 16.86 -22.96 -2.22
CA GLY A 246 16.69 -23.52 -3.56
C GLY A 246 15.49 -22.93 -4.30
N PHE A 247 15.21 -23.48 -5.49
CA PHE A 247 14.05 -23.12 -6.32
C PHE A 247 12.70 -23.21 -5.56
N ALA A 248 12.61 -24.12 -4.58
CA ALA A 248 11.43 -24.27 -3.72
C ALA A 248 11.08 -22.98 -2.96
N THR A 249 12.07 -22.20 -2.53
CA THR A 249 11.88 -20.90 -1.86
C THR A 249 11.27 -19.87 -2.81
N ILE A 250 11.79 -19.81 -4.03
CA ILE A 250 11.28 -18.92 -5.08
C ILE A 250 9.83 -19.29 -5.41
N LYS A 251 9.58 -20.60 -5.67
CA LYS A 251 8.22 -21.11 -5.93
C LYS A 251 7.25 -20.74 -4.79
N LYS A 252 7.66 -20.91 -3.54
CA LYS A 252 6.83 -20.53 -2.38
C LYS A 252 6.57 -19.04 -2.33
N SER A 253 7.55 -18.19 -2.66
CA SER A 253 7.33 -16.73 -2.73
C SER A 253 6.30 -16.35 -3.80
N PHE A 254 6.38 -16.97 -4.98
CA PHE A 254 5.40 -16.73 -6.05
C PHE A 254 4.00 -17.22 -5.65
N VAL A 255 3.88 -18.40 -5.05
CA VAL A 255 2.59 -18.91 -4.55
C VAL A 255 1.96 -17.96 -3.53
N LEU A 256 2.76 -17.29 -2.70
CA LEU A 256 2.29 -16.31 -1.73
C LEU A 256 1.97 -14.95 -2.36
N SER A 257 2.72 -14.52 -3.37
CA SER A 257 2.56 -13.20 -4.00
C SER A 257 1.51 -13.19 -5.10
N LEU A 258 1.38 -14.26 -5.89
CA LEU A 258 0.52 -14.31 -7.06
C LEU A 258 -0.96 -14.00 -6.76
N PRO A 259 -1.56 -14.55 -5.68
CA PRO A 259 -2.94 -14.20 -5.33
C PRO A 259 -3.12 -12.71 -5.04
N VAL A 260 -2.15 -12.09 -4.35
CA VAL A 260 -2.20 -10.66 -4.01
C VAL A 260 -1.96 -9.80 -5.25
N THR A 261 -1.11 -10.24 -6.17
CA THR A 261 -0.92 -9.58 -7.47
C THR A 261 -2.21 -9.59 -8.28
N PHE A 262 -2.86 -10.74 -8.36
CA PHE A 262 -4.15 -10.89 -9.02
C PHE A 262 -5.22 -10.02 -8.35
N GLU A 263 -5.26 -9.99 -7.01
CA GLU A 263 -6.14 -9.11 -6.24
C GLU A 263 -5.99 -7.64 -6.64
N ASN A 264 -4.76 -7.14 -6.80
CA ASN A 264 -4.51 -5.76 -7.23
C ASN A 264 -5.06 -5.49 -8.64
N VAL A 265 -4.83 -6.39 -9.60
CA VAL A 265 -5.37 -6.26 -10.96
C VAL A 265 -6.90 -6.22 -10.95
N VAL A 266 -7.51 -7.09 -10.17
CA VAL A 266 -8.96 -7.18 -10.01
C VAL A 266 -9.53 -5.93 -9.33
N MET A 267 -8.83 -5.38 -8.34
CA MET A 267 -9.21 -4.14 -7.65
C MET A 267 -9.21 -2.95 -8.62
N PHE A 268 -8.16 -2.80 -9.44
CA PHE A 268 -8.15 -1.76 -10.48
C PHE A 268 -9.26 -1.95 -11.51
N GLY A 269 -9.56 -3.20 -11.90
CA GLY A 269 -10.70 -3.51 -12.77
C GLY A 269 -12.04 -3.09 -12.17
N ALA A 270 -12.26 -3.34 -10.87
CA ALA A 270 -13.46 -2.89 -10.18
C ALA A 270 -13.55 -1.36 -10.11
N MET A 271 -12.44 -0.67 -9.83
CA MET A 271 -12.40 0.81 -9.84
C MET A 271 -12.77 1.38 -11.19
N ILE A 272 -12.24 0.83 -12.29
CA ILE A 272 -12.61 1.24 -13.66
C ILE A 272 -14.11 1.00 -13.92
N THR A 273 -14.63 -0.14 -13.47
CA THR A 273 -16.06 -0.47 -13.63
C THR A 273 -16.95 0.51 -12.87
N ILE A 274 -16.61 0.84 -11.61
CA ILE A 274 -17.33 1.84 -10.84
C ILE A 274 -17.26 3.21 -11.50
N THR A 275 -16.10 3.61 -12.02
CA THR A 275 -15.97 4.88 -12.77
C THR A 275 -16.90 4.91 -13.99
N ARG A 276 -17.03 3.80 -14.72
CA ARG A 276 -17.98 3.69 -15.85
C ARG A 276 -19.45 3.77 -15.42
N ILE A 277 -19.78 3.28 -14.22
CA ILE A 277 -21.12 3.40 -13.64
C ILE A 277 -21.41 4.86 -13.24
N VAL A 278 -20.41 5.58 -12.73
CA VAL A 278 -20.57 6.97 -12.27
C VAL A 278 -20.52 7.97 -13.43
N ALA A 279 -19.76 7.70 -14.49
CA ALA A 279 -19.55 8.64 -15.59
C ALA A 279 -20.86 9.19 -16.23
N PRO A 280 -21.91 8.39 -16.48
CA PRO A 280 -23.18 8.88 -17.04
C PRO A 280 -23.98 9.82 -16.12
N LEU A 281 -23.63 9.89 -14.83
CA LEU A 281 -24.31 10.77 -13.86
C LEU A 281 -23.95 12.26 -14.02
N GLY A 282 -23.01 12.56 -14.91
CA GLY A 282 -22.58 13.92 -15.22
C GLY A 282 -21.39 14.43 -14.42
N VAL A 283 -20.90 15.61 -14.81
CA VAL A 283 -19.65 16.19 -14.34
C VAL A 283 -19.62 16.40 -12.82
N VAL A 284 -20.72 16.86 -12.25
CA VAL A 284 -20.84 17.11 -10.79
C VAL A 284 -20.64 15.80 -10.01
N ALA A 285 -21.26 14.70 -10.44
CA ALA A 285 -21.15 13.41 -9.77
C ALA A 285 -19.72 12.83 -9.90
N VAL A 286 -19.13 12.94 -11.08
CA VAL A 286 -17.75 12.47 -11.30
C VAL A 286 -16.74 13.25 -10.43
N ALA A 287 -16.90 14.58 -10.37
CA ALA A 287 -16.04 15.44 -9.54
C ALA A 287 -16.24 15.14 -8.04
N ALA A 288 -17.49 15.04 -7.57
CA ALA A 288 -17.79 14.71 -6.19
C ALA A 288 -17.21 13.36 -5.78
N ASN A 289 -17.34 12.33 -6.65
CA ASN A 289 -16.76 11.01 -6.42
C ASN A 289 -15.24 11.06 -6.31
N ALA A 290 -14.56 11.77 -7.20
CA ALA A 290 -13.10 11.89 -7.18
C ALA A 290 -12.59 12.59 -5.91
N PHE A 291 -13.23 13.69 -5.52
CA PHE A 291 -12.85 14.43 -4.30
C PHE A 291 -13.17 13.65 -3.03
N ALA A 292 -14.28 12.92 -2.99
CA ALA A 292 -14.62 12.09 -1.85
C ALA A 292 -13.65 10.93 -1.66
N ILE A 293 -13.26 10.20 -2.73
CA ILE A 293 -12.23 9.15 -2.68
C ILE A 293 -10.90 9.72 -2.15
N THR A 294 -10.56 10.92 -2.60
CA THR A 294 -9.34 11.60 -2.15
C THR A 294 -9.40 11.93 -0.66
N ALA A 295 -10.51 12.48 -0.19
CA ALA A 295 -10.72 12.80 1.22
C ALA A 295 -10.73 11.55 2.12
N GLU A 296 -11.42 10.48 1.70
CA GLU A 296 -11.49 9.19 2.37
C GLU A 296 -10.11 8.55 2.55
N SER A 297 -9.18 8.76 1.60
CA SER A 297 -7.84 8.17 1.68
C SER A 297 -7.08 8.55 2.94
N LEU A 298 -7.31 9.72 3.50
CA LEU A 298 -6.74 10.16 4.78
C LEU A 298 -7.26 9.33 5.96
N CYS A 299 -8.48 8.79 5.86
CA CYS A 299 -9.10 7.99 6.90
C CYS A 299 -8.51 6.58 6.94
N TYR A 300 -8.42 5.89 5.80
CA TYR A 300 -8.05 4.47 5.78
C TYR A 300 -6.53 4.20 5.71
N MET A 301 -5.71 5.13 5.31
CA MET A 301 -4.26 4.92 5.22
C MET A 301 -3.59 4.51 6.54
N PRO A 302 -3.98 5.01 7.71
CA PRO A 302 -3.48 4.51 8.98
C PRO A 302 -3.68 3.00 9.17
N ALA A 303 -4.80 2.43 8.69
CA ALA A 303 -5.07 1.01 8.80
C ALA A 303 -4.08 0.15 7.98
N TYR A 304 -3.64 0.63 6.82
CA TYR A 304 -2.58 -0.05 6.06
C TYR A 304 -1.25 -0.08 6.82
N GLY A 305 -0.94 0.96 7.58
CA GLY A 305 0.23 0.96 8.46
C GLY A 305 0.13 -0.11 9.56
N ILE A 306 -1.07 -0.30 10.13
CA ILE A 306 -1.35 -1.35 11.12
C ILE A 306 -1.32 -2.74 10.46
N GLU A 307 -1.82 -2.88 9.24
CA GLU A 307 -1.75 -4.11 8.43
C GLU A 307 -0.30 -4.61 8.28
N GLU A 308 0.63 -3.73 7.93
CA GLU A 308 2.05 -4.06 7.77
C GLU A 308 2.67 -4.55 9.09
N ALA A 309 2.37 -3.87 10.20
CA ALA A 309 2.82 -4.27 11.52
C ALA A 309 2.22 -5.62 11.95
N ALA A 310 0.94 -5.84 11.71
CA ALA A 310 0.25 -7.10 11.99
C ALA A 310 0.83 -8.26 11.19
N THR A 311 1.14 -8.04 9.90
CA THR A 311 1.79 -9.03 9.03
C THR A 311 3.13 -9.49 9.61
N ALA A 312 3.95 -8.56 10.09
CA ALA A 312 5.24 -8.87 10.70
C ALA A 312 5.10 -9.63 12.03
N LEU A 313 4.24 -9.16 12.93
CA LEU A 313 4.02 -9.77 14.25
C LEU A 313 3.44 -11.19 14.15
N VAL A 314 2.45 -11.36 13.31
CA VAL A 314 1.82 -12.66 13.07
C VAL A 314 2.80 -13.59 12.38
N GLY A 315 3.51 -13.14 11.34
CA GLY A 315 4.51 -13.92 10.63
C GLY A 315 5.59 -14.46 11.56
N GLN A 316 6.15 -13.61 12.43
CA GLN A 316 7.15 -14.04 13.42
C GLN A 316 6.57 -14.99 14.47
N SER A 317 5.34 -14.74 14.93
CA SER A 317 4.68 -15.61 15.92
C SER A 317 4.38 -17.00 15.35
N ILE A 318 3.96 -17.07 14.09
CA ILE A 318 3.76 -18.32 13.35
C ILE A 318 5.08 -19.05 13.16
N GLY A 319 6.14 -18.34 12.73
CA GLY A 319 7.47 -18.90 12.58
C GLY A 319 8.06 -19.46 13.88
N ALA A 320 7.74 -18.86 15.02
CA ALA A 320 8.11 -19.35 16.34
C ALA A 320 7.24 -20.51 16.85
N GLY A 321 6.28 -21.01 16.06
CA GLY A 321 5.35 -22.08 16.47
C GLY A 321 4.29 -21.63 17.50
N ARG A 322 4.10 -20.31 17.71
CA ARG A 322 3.24 -19.74 18.76
C ARG A 322 1.89 -19.27 18.20
N GLY A 323 1.09 -20.19 17.67
CA GLY A 323 -0.21 -19.88 17.05
C GLY A 323 -1.19 -19.11 17.94
N LYS A 324 -1.23 -19.43 19.27
CA LYS A 324 -2.05 -18.67 20.24
C LYS A 324 -1.60 -17.21 20.35
N LEU A 325 -0.29 -16.97 20.30
CA LEU A 325 0.28 -15.62 20.33
C LEU A 325 -0.02 -14.85 19.03
N ALA A 326 0.08 -15.52 17.89
CA ALA A 326 -0.30 -14.96 16.59
C ALA A 326 -1.75 -14.48 16.57
N LEU A 327 -2.68 -15.31 17.09
CA LEU A 327 -4.09 -14.92 17.21
C LEU A 327 -4.29 -13.74 18.17
N SER A 328 -3.55 -13.71 19.28
CA SER A 328 -3.63 -12.60 20.24
C SER A 328 -3.14 -11.29 19.62
N PHE A 329 -2.01 -11.29 18.90
CA PHE A 329 -1.55 -10.11 18.15
C PHE A 329 -2.54 -9.71 17.06
N GLY A 330 -3.09 -10.68 16.32
CA GLY A 330 -4.13 -10.41 15.32
C GLY A 330 -5.32 -9.67 15.90
N ARG A 331 -5.89 -10.16 17.00
CA ARG A 331 -7.04 -9.53 17.68
C ARG A 331 -6.72 -8.10 18.18
N ILE A 332 -5.56 -7.92 18.80
CA ILE A 332 -5.12 -6.60 19.29
C ILE A 332 -4.93 -5.63 18.13
N SER A 333 -4.27 -6.06 17.05
CA SER A 333 -4.06 -5.22 15.87
C SER A 333 -5.38 -4.84 15.19
N VAL A 334 -6.33 -5.78 15.08
CA VAL A 334 -7.66 -5.52 14.50
C VAL A 334 -8.45 -4.56 15.37
N ALA A 335 -8.49 -4.76 16.69
CA ALA A 335 -9.16 -3.83 17.59
C ALA A 335 -8.55 -2.43 17.53
N PHE A 336 -7.22 -2.33 17.45
CA PHE A 336 -6.51 -1.06 17.29
C PHE A 336 -6.84 -0.40 15.95
N GLY A 337 -6.85 -1.17 14.84
CA GLY A 337 -7.21 -0.66 13.52
C GLY A 337 -8.65 -0.19 13.43
N MET A 338 -9.60 -0.98 13.97
CA MET A 338 -11.01 -0.58 14.06
C MET A 338 -11.19 0.69 14.90
N GLY A 339 -10.48 0.80 16.02
CA GLY A 339 -10.53 1.97 16.90
C GLY A 339 -10.00 3.23 16.22
N ILE A 340 -8.87 3.14 15.53
CA ILE A 340 -8.32 4.27 14.77
C ILE A 340 -9.26 4.67 13.65
N MET A 341 -9.78 3.72 12.86
CA MET A 341 -10.69 4.04 11.76
C MET A 341 -12.06 4.50 12.23
N ALA A 342 -12.53 4.05 13.39
CA ALA A 342 -13.71 4.63 14.03
C ALA A 342 -13.49 6.11 14.39
N PHE A 343 -12.32 6.43 14.94
CA PHE A 343 -11.95 7.80 15.29
C PHE A 343 -11.76 8.68 14.05
N THR A 344 -11.01 8.24 13.06
CA THR A 344 -10.80 9.00 11.81
C THR A 344 -12.09 9.11 11.00
N GLY A 345 -12.95 8.09 10.99
CA GLY A 345 -14.27 8.12 10.39
C GLY A 345 -15.20 9.12 11.08
N LEU A 346 -15.16 9.21 12.41
CA LEU A 346 -15.89 10.24 13.15
C LEU A 346 -15.40 11.64 12.80
N LEU A 347 -14.08 11.84 12.72
CA LEU A 347 -13.50 13.11 12.27
C LEU A 347 -13.92 13.43 10.83
N MET A 348 -13.88 12.44 9.93
CA MET A 348 -14.32 12.59 8.55
C MET A 348 -15.80 12.98 8.48
N PHE A 349 -16.67 12.37 9.26
CA PHE A 349 -18.10 12.71 9.32
C PHE A 349 -18.33 14.17 9.76
N ILE A 350 -17.63 14.61 10.80
CA ILE A 350 -17.76 15.97 11.35
C ILE A 350 -17.16 16.99 10.38
N PHE A 351 -15.95 16.75 9.89
CA PHE A 351 -15.19 17.68 9.07
C PHE A 351 -15.40 17.51 7.57
N ALA A 352 -16.33 16.63 7.11
CA ALA A 352 -16.63 16.44 5.69
C ALA A 352 -16.85 17.75 4.91
N PRO A 353 -17.61 18.77 5.44
CA PRO A 353 -17.80 20.04 4.73
C PRO A 353 -16.49 20.82 4.53
N PHE A 354 -15.57 20.73 5.51
CA PHE A 354 -14.26 21.37 5.43
C PHE A 354 -13.33 20.62 4.46
N MET A 355 -13.28 19.30 4.55
CA MET A 355 -12.44 18.45 3.70
C MET A 355 -12.78 18.62 2.20
N ILE A 356 -14.06 18.53 1.86
CA ILE A 356 -14.52 18.73 0.49
C ILE A 356 -14.39 20.20 0.08
N GLY A 357 -14.64 21.16 1.00
CA GLY A 357 -14.55 22.59 0.74
C GLY A 357 -13.13 23.09 0.38
N ILE A 358 -12.08 22.40 0.86
CA ILE A 358 -10.70 22.68 0.45
C ILE A 358 -10.45 22.21 -1.01
N LEU A 359 -11.11 21.12 -1.42
CA LEU A 359 -10.88 20.49 -2.73
C LEU A 359 -11.66 21.16 -3.85
N THR A 360 -12.82 21.77 -3.55
CA THR A 360 -13.65 22.44 -4.56
C THR A 360 -14.44 23.62 -4.00
N PRO A 361 -14.50 24.74 -4.75
CA PRO A 361 -15.40 25.85 -4.44
C PRO A 361 -16.84 25.63 -4.92
N ASP A 362 -17.10 24.64 -5.81
CA ASP A 362 -18.41 24.40 -6.41
C ASP A 362 -19.42 23.89 -5.37
N PRO A 363 -20.53 24.63 -5.12
CA PRO A 363 -21.52 24.26 -4.10
C PRO A 363 -22.20 22.91 -4.37
N ALA A 364 -22.52 22.59 -5.62
CA ALA A 364 -23.22 21.34 -5.98
C ALA A 364 -22.31 20.12 -5.77
N VAL A 365 -21.05 20.22 -6.18
CA VAL A 365 -20.04 19.17 -5.95
C VAL A 365 -19.78 18.99 -4.45
N ARG A 366 -19.74 20.10 -3.70
CA ARG A 366 -19.51 20.10 -2.25
C ARG A 366 -20.65 19.42 -1.50
N GLU A 367 -21.90 19.77 -1.78
CA GLU A 367 -23.07 19.17 -1.11
C GLU A 367 -23.14 17.67 -1.34
N LEU A 368 -22.98 17.23 -2.59
CA LEU A 368 -22.98 15.82 -2.95
C LEU A 368 -21.79 15.09 -2.32
N GLY A 369 -20.58 15.66 -2.38
CA GLY A 369 -19.35 15.11 -1.79
C GLY A 369 -19.44 14.92 -0.29
N VAL A 370 -20.01 15.89 0.43
CA VAL A 370 -20.24 15.81 1.88
C VAL A 370 -21.22 14.68 2.23
N THR A 371 -22.30 14.57 1.46
CA THR A 371 -23.31 13.54 1.67
C THR A 371 -22.73 12.13 1.54
N ILE A 372 -22.00 11.85 0.46
CA ILE A 372 -21.43 10.54 0.20
C ILE A 372 -20.31 10.19 1.21
N LEU A 373 -19.50 11.18 1.59
CA LEU A 373 -18.43 10.99 2.56
C LEU A 373 -18.97 10.64 3.96
N ARG A 374 -20.10 11.24 4.35
CA ARG A 374 -20.79 10.93 5.61
C ARG A 374 -21.39 9.53 5.62
N ILE A 375 -21.87 9.04 4.47
CA ILE A 375 -22.35 7.65 4.34
C ILE A 375 -21.21 6.67 4.59
N GLU A 376 -20.05 6.92 4.00
CA GLU A 376 -18.87 6.06 4.11
C GLU A 376 -18.32 6.00 5.53
N ALA A 377 -18.38 7.10 6.27
CA ALA A 377 -17.85 7.19 7.63
C ALA A 377 -18.37 6.10 8.57
N PHE A 378 -19.59 5.59 8.35
CA PHE A 378 -20.15 4.50 9.15
C PHE A 378 -19.52 3.14 8.85
N ALA A 379 -18.99 2.94 7.66
CA ALA A 379 -18.35 1.68 7.24
C ALA A 379 -16.89 1.58 7.69
N GLU A 380 -16.24 2.70 7.99
CA GLU A 380 -14.82 2.81 8.30
C GLU A 380 -14.30 1.82 9.36
N PRO A 381 -15.00 1.59 10.51
CA PRO A 381 -14.51 0.64 11.51
C PRO A 381 -14.42 -0.79 10.97
N LEU A 382 -15.41 -1.23 10.17
CA LEU A 382 -15.40 -2.57 9.56
C LEU A 382 -14.44 -2.64 8.37
N TYR A 383 -14.28 -1.55 7.64
CA TYR A 383 -13.22 -1.44 6.63
C TYR A 383 -11.83 -1.62 7.27
N GLY A 384 -11.56 -0.96 8.38
CA GLY A 384 -10.33 -1.15 9.16
C GLY A 384 -10.11 -2.60 9.61
N ALA A 385 -11.18 -3.27 10.03
CA ALA A 385 -11.12 -4.69 10.33
C ALA A 385 -10.66 -5.51 9.11
N SER A 386 -11.24 -5.28 7.92
CA SER A 386 -10.88 -6.02 6.71
C SER A 386 -9.42 -5.80 6.31
N ILE A 387 -8.92 -4.56 6.37
CA ILE A 387 -7.53 -4.22 6.05
C ILE A 387 -6.58 -4.95 7.01
N VAL A 388 -6.79 -4.82 8.31
CA VAL A 388 -5.86 -5.38 9.30
C VAL A 388 -5.92 -6.91 9.33
N VAL A 389 -7.12 -7.53 9.20
CA VAL A 389 -7.23 -9.00 9.10
C VAL A 389 -6.55 -9.51 7.84
N THR A 390 -6.59 -8.79 6.72
CA THR A 390 -5.82 -9.13 5.52
C THR A 390 -4.32 -9.27 5.86
N GLY A 391 -3.77 -8.33 6.62
CA GLY A 391 -2.39 -8.40 7.11
C GLY A 391 -2.12 -9.61 8.01
N VAL A 392 -3.04 -9.93 8.92
CA VAL A 392 -2.97 -11.12 9.78
C VAL A 392 -2.89 -12.40 8.94
N LEU A 393 -3.78 -12.54 7.95
CA LEU A 393 -3.84 -13.72 7.07
C LEU A 393 -2.61 -13.81 6.17
N ARG A 394 -2.15 -12.69 5.62
CA ARG A 394 -0.91 -12.62 4.82
C ARG A 394 0.32 -13.00 5.65
N GLY A 395 0.45 -12.50 6.87
CA GLY A 395 1.52 -12.87 7.79
C GLY A 395 1.57 -14.37 8.11
N ALA A 396 0.40 -15.01 8.18
CA ALA A 396 0.29 -16.46 8.33
C ALA A 396 0.54 -17.23 7.03
N GLY A 397 0.60 -16.57 5.88
CA GLY A 397 0.74 -17.19 4.56
C GLY A 397 -0.59 -17.63 3.93
N ASP A 398 -1.73 -17.20 4.47
CA ASP A 398 -3.08 -17.51 3.91
C ASP A 398 -3.51 -16.43 2.91
N THR A 399 -2.66 -16.15 1.91
CA THR A 399 -2.84 -15.08 0.93
C THR A 399 -3.96 -15.39 -0.07
N LEU A 400 -4.09 -16.65 -0.50
CA LEU A 400 -5.08 -17.02 -1.50
C LEU A 400 -6.52 -16.77 -1.01
N VAL A 401 -6.82 -17.17 0.23
CA VAL A 401 -8.19 -17.03 0.76
C VAL A 401 -8.52 -15.56 0.97
N SER A 402 -7.58 -14.75 1.50
CA SER A 402 -7.81 -13.31 1.66
C SER A 402 -8.06 -12.63 0.32
N SER A 403 -7.29 -12.97 -0.72
CA SER A 403 -7.46 -12.37 -2.05
C SER A 403 -8.78 -12.79 -2.72
N LEU A 404 -9.20 -14.05 -2.57
CA LEU A 404 -10.50 -14.51 -3.05
C LEU A 404 -11.68 -13.84 -2.32
N MET A 405 -11.55 -13.60 -1.02
CA MET A 405 -12.57 -12.89 -0.24
C MET A 405 -12.69 -11.43 -0.71
N ASN A 406 -11.59 -10.75 -0.96
CA ASN A 406 -11.58 -9.38 -1.52
C ASN A 406 -12.18 -9.36 -2.94
N PHE A 407 -11.80 -10.31 -3.79
CA PHE A 407 -12.38 -10.44 -5.14
C PHE A 407 -13.89 -10.57 -5.09
N PHE A 408 -14.38 -11.55 -4.31
CA PHE A 408 -15.82 -11.80 -4.19
C PHE A 408 -16.57 -10.57 -3.65
N SER A 409 -16.04 -9.94 -2.60
CA SER A 409 -16.66 -8.75 -2.01
C SER A 409 -16.78 -7.61 -3.01
N LEU A 410 -15.68 -7.27 -3.72
CA LEU A 410 -15.65 -6.18 -4.68
C LEU A 410 -16.58 -6.42 -5.87
N TRP A 411 -16.52 -7.61 -6.48
CA TRP A 411 -17.24 -7.87 -7.72
C TRP A 411 -18.67 -8.34 -7.50
N ALA A 412 -18.92 -9.26 -6.56
CA ALA A 412 -20.25 -9.80 -6.34
C ALA A 412 -21.12 -8.91 -5.45
N VAL A 413 -20.52 -8.07 -4.59
CA VAL A 413 -21.29 -7.19 -3.71
C VAL A 413 -21.22 -5.75 -4.20
N ARG A 414 -20.03 -5.13 -4.23
CA ARG A 414 -19.89 -3.69 -4.53
C ARG A 414 -20.35 -3.34 -5.95
N VAL A 415 -19.82 -4.03 -6.96
CA VAL A 415 -20.16 -3.72 -8.38
C VAL A 415 -21.63 -4.01 -8.65
N VAL A 416 -22.16 -5.14 -8.18
CA VAL A 416 -23.57 -5.51 -8.38
C VAL A 416 -24.51 -4.53 -7.68
N LEU A 417 -24.28 -4.22 -6.40
CA LEU A 417 -25.10 -3.26 -5.66
C LEU A 417 -25.01 -1.85 -6.27
N SER A 418 -23.82 -1.42 -6.71
CA SER A 418 -23.66 -0.13 -7.38
C SER A 418 -24.50 -0.04 -8.65
N PHE A 419 -24.49 -1.10 -9.46
CA PHE A 419 -25.30 -1.17 -10.69
C PHE A 419 -26.81 -1.13 -10.39
N LEU A 420 -27.26 -1.82 -9.33
CA LEU A 420 -28.67 -1.84 -8.94
C LEU A 420 -29.14 -0.50 -8.35
N LEU A 421 -28.29 0.17 -7.55
CA LEU A 421 -28.69 1.36 -6.81
C LEU A 421 -28.48 2.66 -7.58
N VAL A 422 -27.60 2.68 -8.59
CA VAL A 422 -27.28 3.90 -9.34
C VAL A 422 -28.49 4.49 -10.05
N GLY A 423 -29.39 3.66 -10.58
CA GLY A 423 -30.60 4.11 -11.29
C GLY A 423 -31.60 4.87 -10.42
N SER A 424 -31.71 4.49 -9.13
CA SER A 424 -32.66 5.09 -8.19
C SER A 424 -32.06 6.23 -7.35
N TYR A 425 -30.76 6.14 -6.99
CA TYR A 425 -30.12 7.04 -6.03
C TYR A 425 -28.89 7.76 -6.60
N GLY A 426 -28.57 7.58 -7.88
CA GLY A 426 -27.41 8.21 -8.51
C GLY A 426 -26.10 7.87 -7.79
N LEU A 427 -25.23 8.86 -7.59
CA LEU A 427 -23.95 8.70 -6.90
C LEU A 427 -24.10 8.24 -5.44
N VAL A 428 -25.13 8.71 -4.75
CA VAL A 428 -25.42 8.30 -3.37
C VAL A 428 -25.64 6.77 -3.30
N GLY A 429 -26.34 6.19 -4.30
CA GLY A 429 -26.53 4.74 -4.38
C GLY A 429 -25.22 3.96 -4.55
N VAL A 430 -24.26 4.49 -5.30
CA VAL A 430 -22.94 3.88 -5.48
C VAL A 430 -22.16 3.87 -4.16
N TRP A 431 -22.25 4.93 -3.37
CA TRP A 431 -21.56 5.01 -2.08
C TRP A 431 -22.26 4.21 -0.98
N ILE A 432 -23.58 4.09 -1.01
CA ILE A 432 -24.31 3.13 -0.17
C ILE A 432 -23.86 1.68 -0.48
N ALA A 433 -23.71 1.34 -1.75
CA ALA A 433 -23.20 0.03 -2.18
C ALA A 433 -21.75 -0.20 -1.68
N MET A 434 -20.91 0.84 -1.71
CA MET A 434 -19.57 0.82 -1.19
C MET A 434 -19.56 0.58 0.32
N ALA A 435 -20.30 1.37 1.10
CA ALA A 435 -20.40 1.23 2.55
C ALA A 435 -20.95 -0.16 2.95
N ALA A 436 -21.99 -0.64 2.28
CA ALA A 436 -22.53 -1.98 2.51
C ALA A 436 -21.50 -3.09 2.23
N GLU A 437 -20.75 -2.96 1.14
CA GLU A 437 -19.68 -3.90 0.78
C GLU A 437 -18.55 -3.88 1.81
N LEU A 438 -18.09 -2.71 2.25
CA LEU A 438 -17.04 -2.59 3.27
C LEU A 438 -17.47 -3.21 4.61
N CYS A 439 -18.73 -3.02 5.00
CA CYS A 439 -19.30 -3.68 6.17
C CYS A 439 -19.36 -5.21 6.00
N PHE A 440 -19.82 -5.69 4.86
CA PHE A 440 -19.85 -7.11 4.54
C PHE A 440 -18.44 -7.71 4.54
N ARG A 441 -17.49 -7.06 3.88
CA ARG A 441 -16.09 -7.47 3.82
C ARG A 441 -15.48 -7.55 5.21
N GLY A 442 -15.63 -6.51 6.02
CA GLY A 442 -15.18 -6.52 7.41
C GLY A 442 -15.71 -7.71 8.20
N ALA A 443 -17.01 -7.98 8.10
CA ALA A 443 -17.65 -9.08 8.78
C ALA A 443 -17.11 -10.45 8.36
N ILE A 444 -16.98 -10.72 7.06
CA ILE A 444 -16.46 -12.02 6.58
C ILE A 444 -14.99 -12.22 6.97
N PHE A 445 -14.17 -11.16 6.96
CA PHE A 445 -12.77 -11.23 7.38
C PHE A 445 -12.65 -11.50 8.89
N LEU A 446 -13.45 -10.86 9.74
CA LEU A 446 -13.50 -11.16 11.18
C LEU A 446 -13.90 -12.60 11.44
N VAL A 447 -14.94 -13.11 10.77
CA VAL A 447 -15.35 -14.50 10.84
C VAL A 447 -14.24 -15.46 10.42
N ARG A 448 -13.52 -15.13 9.33
CA ARG A 448 -12.39 -15.94 8.87
C ARG A 448 -11.27 -16.00 9.91
N MET A 449 -10.93 -14.88 10.51
CA MET A 449 -9.90 -14.80 11.53
C MET A 449 -10.28 -15.64 12.75
N GLU A 450 -11.51 -15.53 13.24
CA GLU A 450 -11.97 -16.26 14.45
C GLU A 450 -12.15 -17.77 14.22
N ARG A 451 -12.43 -18.20 12.99
CA ARG A 451 -12.48 -19.64 12.65
C ARG A 451 -11.11 -20.34 12.75
N LYS A 452 -10.01 -19.62 12.90
CA LYS A 452 -8.63 -20.11 13.16
C LYS A 452 -8.11 -21.13 12.12
N LYS A 453 -8.79 -21.32 10.99
CA LYS A 453 -8.36 -22.27 9.94
C LYS A 453 -7.01 -21.91 9.33
N TRP A 454 -6.64 -20.62 9.36
CA TRP A 454 -5.36 -20.11 8.90
C TRP A 454 -4.17 -20.50 9.80
N LEU A 455 -4.44 -20.88 11.07
CA LEU A 455 -3.44 -21.41 12.01
C LEU A 455 -3.10 -22.88 11.77
N LYS A 456 -3.93 -23.64 11.05
CA LYS A 456 -3.75 -25.09 10.82
C LYS A 456 -2.80 -25.41 9.65
N LYS A 457 -2.29 -24.44 8.94
CA LYS A 457 -1.31 -24.61 7.86
C LYS A 457 0.15 -24.57 8.35
N LEU A 458 0.33 -24.76 9.65
CA LEU A 458 1.63 -24.87 10.33
C LEU A 458 2.22 -26.28 10.23
#